data_0d82a760fd1ba7f7a789a79fe052819d
#
_entry.id   0d82a760fd1ba7f7a789a79fe052819d
#
_cell.length_a   1.000
_cell.length_b   1.000
_cell.length_c   1.000
_cell.angle_alpha   90.00
_cell.angle_beta   90.00
_cell.angle_gamma   90.00
#
_symmetry.space_group_name_H-M   'P 1'
#
loop_
_entity.id
_entity.type
_entity.pdbx_description
1 polymer ?
#
loop_
_entity_poly.entity_id
_entity_poly.type
_entity_poly.pdbx_seq_one_letter_code
_entity_poly.pdbx_strand_id
1 'polypeptide(L)'
;MNAMKAGADMASISMHKSGGSLTQNSILLTSNGMNAEHVQSIINITQTTSASYLLMTSLDLSRRNLALRERQSFAKVSEGAQYARDEINSIGGYYAYGKELINGSTVYDFDVTKLCVYTRDIGLEGIEVYDILRDEYDIQIEFGDIGNIMAYISIGDRIQDIERLVGALAEISRLYSKEEKTF
;
A
#
# COMPACT_ATOMS: atom_id res chain seq x y z
N MET A 1 12.70 3.42 -4.22
CA MET A 1 13.16 4.71 -4.86
C MET A 1 11.93 5.48 -5.32
N ASN A 2 11.88 6.81 -5.27
CA ASN A 2 10.74 7.55 -5.84
C ASN A 2 10.98 7.89 -7.31
N ALA A 3 9.90 8.16 -8.06
CA ALA A 3 9.96 8.40 -9.50
C ALA A 3 10.92 9.54 -9.89
N MET A 4 10.93 10.65 -9.15
CA MET A 4 11.80 11.79 -9.41
C MET A 4 13.28 11.45 -9.20
N LYS A 5 13.62 10.65 -8.19
CA LYS A 5 14.99 10.14 -7.98
C LYS A 5 15.41 9.12 -9.03
N ALA A 6 14.43 8.44 -9.65
CA ALA A 6 14.67 7.51 -10.73
C ALA A 6 14.85 8.22 -12.10
N GLY A 7 14.72 9.56 -12.14
CA GLY A 7 14.94 10.35 -13.35
C GLY A 7 13.67 10.68 -14.14
N ALA A 8 12.48 10.51 -13.55
CA ALA A 8 11.25 10.93 -14.21
C ALA A 8 11.18 12.46 -14.32
N ASP A 9 10.69 12.96 -15.46
CA ASP A 9 10.47 14.40 -15.66
C ASP A 9 9.23 14.91 -14.92
N MET A 10 8.21 14.06 -14.80
CA MET A 10 6.98 14.34 -14.06
C MET A 10 6.48 13.11 -13.31
N ALA A 11 5.84 13.33 -12.17
CA ALA A 11 5.16 12.27 -11.42
C ALA A 11 3.88 12.79 -10.77
N SER A 12 2.77 12.09 -11.01
CA SER A 12 1.49 12.33 -10.34
C SER A 12 1.37 11.44 -9.11
N ILE A 13 1.06 12.02 -7.96
CA ILE A 13 0.99 11.34 -6.67
C ILE A 13 -0.39 11.50 -6.07
N SER A 14 -1.05 10.38 -5.78
CA SER A 14 -2.33 10.36 -5.07
C SER A 14 -2.11 10.55 -3.57
N MET A 15 -2.13 11.78 -3.11
CA MET A 15 -1.93 12.10 -1.69
C MET A 15 -3.02 11.54 -0.79
N HIS A 16 -4.22 11.34 -1.33
CA HIS A 16 -5.34 10.73 -0.60
C HIS A 16 -5.18 9.23 -0.32
N LYS A 17 -4.26 8.54 -1.00
CA LYS A 17 -4.01 7.11 -0.77
C LYS A 17 -2.93 6.87 0.30
N SER A 18 -1.84 7.60 0.25
CA SER A 18 -0.68 7.34 1.10
C SER A 18 -0.17 8.53 1.89
N GLY A 19 -0.61 9.73 1.56
CA GLY A 19 -0.11 10.96 2.18
C GLY A 19 -0.96 11.50 3.31
N GLY A 20 -2.16 10.93 3.54
CA GLY A 20 -3.05 11.32 4.64
C GLY A 20 -3.94 12.53 4.33
N SER A 21 -4.11 12.91 3.07
CA SER A 21 -5.09 13.94 2.67
C SER A 21 -6.48 13.33 2.41
N LEU A 22 -7.50 14.19 2.39
CA LEU A 22 -8.84 13.79 1.98
C LEU A 22 -8.86 13.34 0.51
N THR A 23 -9.91 12.62 0.12
CA THR A 23 -10.11 12.06 -1.22
C THR A 23 -9.94 13.08 -2.35
N GLN A 24 -9.64 12.61 -3.55
CA GLN A 24 -9.43 13.37 -4.78
C GLN A 24 -8.20 14.29 -4.79
N ASN A 25 -7.38 14.32 -3.73
CA ASN A 25 -6.19 15.14 -3.66
C ASN A 25 -4.99 14.47 -4.32
N SER A 26 -4.34 15.19 -5.22
CA SER A 26 -3.12 14.76 -5.91
C SER A 26 -2.10 15.87 -5.96
N ILE A 27 -0.83 15.51 -6.09
CA ILE A 27 0.28 16.44 -6.35
C ILE A 27 0.95 16.03 -7.66
N LEU A 28 1.21 17.01 -8.52
CA LEU A 28 2.08 16.83 -9.67
C LEU A 28 3.47 17.35 -9.32
N LEU A 29 4.45 16.47 -9.35
CA LEU A 29 5.87 16.82 -9.23
C LEU A 29 6.46 17.00 -10.60
N THR A 30 7.34 17.99 -10.77
CA THR A 30 8.07 18.25 -12.01
C THR A 30 9.56 18.36 -11.72
N SER A 31 10.40 17.92 -12.66
CA SER A 31 11.85 18.14 -12.60
C SER A 31 12.21 19.59 -12.92
N ASN A 32 13.40 20.02 -12.52
CA ASN A 32 13.89 21.38 -12.79
C ASN A 32 14.06 21.71 -14.28
N GLY A 33 14.05 20.71 -15.16
CA GLY A 33 14.14 20.87 -16.62
C GLY A 33 12.79 21.17 -17.30
N MET A 34 11.68 21.03 -16.57
CA MET A 34 10.34 21.22 -17.12
C MET A 34 9.94 22.71 -17.08
N ASN A 35 9.24 23.15 -18.13
CA ASN A 35 8.62 24.47 -18.14
C ASN A 35 7.38 24.49 -17.25
N ALA A 36 7.54 24.99 -16.03
CA ALA A 36 6.49 25.02 -15.04
C ALA A 36 5.26 25.87 -15.46
N GLU A 37 5.46 26.97 -16.21
CA GLU A 37 4.36 27.82 -16.70
C GLU A 37 3.51 27.08 -17.74
N HIS A 38 4.16 26.32 -18.63
CA HIS A 38 3.44 25.49 -19.61
C HIS A 38 2.61 24.40 -18.92
N VAL A 39 3.20 23.70 -17.95
CA VAL A 39 2.50 22.67 -17.16
C VAL A 39 1.32 23.29 -16.43
N GLN A 40 1.51 24.46 -15.79
CA GLN A 40 0.44 25.16 -15.08
C GLN A 40 -0.70 25.55 -16.03
N SER A 41 -0.38 26.01 -17.24
CA SER A 41 -1.39 26.39 -18.25
C SER A 41 -2.25 25.18 -18.66
N ILE A 42 -1.64 24.02 -18.85
CA ILE A 42 -2.37 22.79 -19.18
C ILE A 42 -3.25 22.35 -17.99
N ILE A 43 -2.72 22.40 -16.78
CA ILE A 43 -3.50 22.11 -15.57
C ILE A 43 -4.73 23.01 -15.47
N ASN A 44 -4.56 24.31 -15.69
CA ASN A 44 -5.67 25.28 -15.62
C ASN A 44 -6.77 25.02 -16.65
N ILE A 45 -6.45 24.42 -17.79
CA ILE A 45 -7.43 24.05 -18.84
C ILE A 45 -8.14 22.74 -18.48
N THR A 46 -7.45 21.82 -17.83
CA THR A 46 -7.95 20.44 -17.59
C THR A 46 -8.57 20.21 -16.23
N GLN A 47 -8.30 21.07 -15.27
CA GLN A 47 -8.86 21.02 -13.91
C GLN A 47 -10.24 21.69 -13.82
N THR A 48 -10.95 21.32 -12.74
CA THR A 48 -12.16 22.04 -12.33
C THR A 48 -11.86 23.49 -11.96
N THR A 49 -12.75 24.40 -12.31
CA THR A 49 -12.70 25.80 -11.87
C THR A 49 -13.28 26.02 -10.47
N SER A 50 -13.92 24.98 -9.88
CA SER A 50 -14.60 25.04 -8.58
C SER A 50 -13.80 24.23 -7.54
N ALA A 51 -12.60 24.69 -7.21
CA ALA A 51 -11.75 24.03 -6.22
C ALA A 51 -12.37 24.12 -4.81
N SER A 52 -12.40 22.98 -4.11
CA SER A 52 -12.81 22.90 -2.71
C SER A 52 -11.67 23.34 -1.80
N TYR A 53 -11.88 24.41 -1.05
CA TYR A 53 -10.90 24.87 -0.04
C TYR A 53 -10.65 23.83 1.06
N LEU A 54 -11.65 23.01 1.40
CA LEU A 54 -11.50 21.93 2.36
C LEU A 54 -10.48 20.89 1.84
N LEU A 55 -10.59 20.49 0.59
CA LEU A 55 -9.66 19.55 -0.02
C LEU A 55 -8.26 20.16 -0.16
N MET A 56 -8.16 21.41 -0.61
CA MET A 56 -6.88 22.12 -0.72
C MET A 56 -6.18 22.24 0.64
N THR A 57 -6.92 22.61 1.69
CA THR A 57 -6.39 22.72 3.05
C THR A 57 -5.90 21.35 3.56
N SER A 58 -6.69 20.29 3.32
CA SER A 58 -6.30 18.93 3.67
C SER A 58 -4.99 18.52 2.98
N LEU A 59 -4.83 18.87 1.71
CA LEU A 59 -3.61 18.60 0.96
C LEU A 59 -2.40 19.32 1.54
N ASP A 60 -2.53 20.61 1.88
CA ASP A 60 -1.43 21.38 2.48
C ASP A 60 -1.07 20.89 3.88
N LEU A 61 -2.06 20.54 4.71
CA LEU A 61 -1.83 19.93 6.03
C LEU A 61 -1.09 18.59 5.91
N SER A 62 -1.47 17.77 4.96
CA SER A 62 -0.80 16.51 4.67
C SER A 62 0.66 16.75 4.25
N ARG A 63 0.88 17.61 3.27
CA ARG A 63 2.22 18.04 2.84
C ARG A 63 3.07 18.54 4.01
N ARG A 64 2.51 19.40 4.84
CA ARG A 64 3.19 19.96 6.02
C ARG A 64 3.55 18.87 7.02
N ASN A 65 2.63 17.96 7.30
CA ASN A 65 2.87 16.84 8.22
C ASN A 65 4.01 15.94 7.71
N LEU A 66 4.02 15.62 6.43
CA LEU A 66 5.09 14.86 5.81
C LEU A 66 6.43 15.62 5.90
N ALA A 67 6.46 16.92 5.59
CA ALA A 67 7.69 17.70 5.66
C ALA A 67 8.30 17.75 7.09
N LEU A 68 7.46 17.71 8.12
CA LEU A 68 7.91 17.80 9.51
C LEU A 68 8.23 16.45 10.15
N ARG A 69 7.58 15.37 9.69
CA ARG A 69 7.59 14.04 10.36
C ARG A 69 7.90 12.87 9.42
N GLU A 70 8.23 13.11 8.16
CA GLU A 70 8.40 12.10 7.12
C GLU A 70 9.16 10.85 7.60
N ARG A 71 10.36 11.04 8.14
CA ARG A 71 11.22 9.92 8.56
C ARG A 71 10.59 9.07 9.66
N GLN A 72 9.93 9.69 10.64
CA GLN A 72 9.33 8.95 11.76
C GLN A 72 8.06 8.22 11.34
N SER A 73 7.21 8.86 10.52
CA SER A 73 5.95 8.27 10.08
C SER A 73 6.19 7.08 9.15
N PHE A 74 7.03 7.22 8.14
CA PHE A 74 7.31 6.13 7.20
C PHE A 74 8.23 5.04 7.75
N ALA A 75 9.08 5.34 8.73
CA ALA A 75 9.84 4.30 9.43
C ALA A 75 8.89 3.33 10.14
N LYS A 76 7.93 3.83 10.91
CA LYS A 76 6.92 3.00 11.58
C LYS A 76 6.09 2.17 10.62
N VAL A 77 5.66 2.77 9.50
CA VAL A 77 4.91 2.05 8.45
C VAL A 77 5.76 0.91 7.87
N SER A 78 7.03 1.18 7.57
CA SER A 78 7.95 0.18 7.02
C SER A 78 8.26 -0.93 8.02
N GLU A 79 8.44 -0.60 9.29
CA GLU A 79 8.64 -1.57 10.38
C GLU A 79 7.40 -2.45 10.57
N GLY A 80 6.21 -1.84 10.62
CA GLY A 80 4.95 -2.57 10.73
C GLY A 80 4.67 -3.48 9.54
N ALA A 81 4.95 -3.01 8.33
CA ALA A 81 4.79 -3.82 7.12
C ALA A 81 5.80 -4.97 7.03
N GLN A 82 7.03 -4.78 7.53
CA GLN A 82 8.02 -5.84 7.61
C GLN A 82 7.64 -6.86 8.68
N TYR A 83 7.21 -6.40 9.86
CA TYR A 83 6.69 -7.27 10.91
C TYR A 83 5.54 -8.15 10.41
N ALA A 84 4.55 -7.56 9.73
CA ALA A 84 3.43 -8.32 9.15
C ALA A 84 3.94 -9.41 8.18
N ARG A 85 4.93 -9.09 7.35
CA ARG A 85 5.52 -10.02 6.38
C ARG A 85 6.19 -11.20 7.06
N ASP A 86 7.00 -10.91 8.07
CA ASP A 86 7.74 -11.93 8.82
C ASP A 86 6.78 -12.86 9.56
N GLU A 87 5.76 -12.31 10.24
CA GLU A 87 4.75 -13.09 10.94
C GLU A 87 3.92 -13.95 9.98
N ILE A 88 3.42 -13.38 8.87
CA ILE A 88 2.64 -14.13 7.87
C ILE A 88 3.46 -15.28 7.28
N ASN A 89 4.72 -15.05 6.95
CA ASN A 89 5.60 -16.11 6.46
C ASN A 89 5.87 -17.20 7.52
N SER A 90 5.77 -16.87 8.81
CA SER A 90 5.93 -17.83 9.90
C SER A 90 4.70 -18.71 10.14
N ILE A 91 3.50 -18.27 9.72
CA ILE A 91 2.25 -19.04 9.89
C ILE A 91 2.30 -20.37 9.10
N GLY A 92 2.91 -20.33 7.90
CA GLY A 92 2.88 -21.43 6.94
C GLY A 92 1.64 -21.41 6.04
N GLY A 93 1.79 -21.92 4.82
CA GLY A 93 0.72 -21.90 3.81
C GLY A 93 0.48 -20.55 3.13
N TYR A 94 1.24 -19.53 3.52
CA TYR A 94 1.28 -18.23 2.88
C TYR A 94 2.69 -17.88 2.43
N TYR A 95 2.78 -17.02 1.43
CA TYR A 95 4.03 -16.38 1.05
C TYR A 95 3.83 -14.88 0.88
N ALA A 96 4.31 -14.09 1.83
CA ALA A 96 4.28 -12.63 1.76
C ALA A 96 5.53 -12.14 1.02
N TYR A 97 5.32 -11.59 -0.18
CA TYR A 97 6.39 -11.11 -1.05
C TYR A 97 7.16 -9.94 -0.43
N GLY A 98 8.47 -9.88 -0.69
CA GLY A 98 9.36 -8.88 -0.15
C GLY A 98 10.47 -8.44 -1.12
N LYS A 99 11.53 -7.88 -0.55
CA LYS A 99 12.66 -7.33 -1.31
C LYS A 99 13.48 -8.38 -2.04
N GLU A 100 13.33 -9.66 -1.74
CA GLU A 100 13.95 -10.78 -2.45
C GLU A 100 13.56 -10.85 -3.92
N LEU A 101 12.44 -10.21 -4.31
CA LEU A 101 12.03 -10.09 -5.71
C LEU A 101 12.93 -9.14 -6.52
N ILE A 102 13.70 -8.26 -5.86
CA ILE A 102 14.57 -7.30 -6.55
C ILE A 102 15.72 -8.06 -7.22
N ASN A 103 15.76 -8.02 -8.55
CA ASN A 103 16.76 -8.72 -9.36
C ASN A 103 17.59 -7.81 -10.28
N GLY A 104 17.31 -6.49 -10.26
CA GLY A 104 18.05 -5.49 -11.04
C GLY A 104 17.81 -5.52 -12.55
N SER A 105 16.94 -6.39 -13.05
CA SER A 105 16.61 -6.52 -14.48
C SER A 105 15.13 -6.31 -14.81
N THR A 106 14.24 -6.98 -14.10
CA THR A 106 12.78 -6.88 -14.28
C THR A 106 12.10 -6.24 -13.06
N VAL A 107 12.66 -6.41 -11.88
CA VAL A 107 12.21 -5.77 -10.64
C VAL A 107 13.37 -4.96 -10.06
N TYR A 108 13.26 -3.64 -10.14
CA TYR A 108 14.31 -2.71 -9.72
C TYR A 108 14.18 -2.22 -8.28
N ASP A 109 12.95 -2.15 -7.78
CA ASP A 109 12.66 -1.72 -6.41
C ASP A 109 11.33 -2.31 -5.95
N PHE A 110 11.13 -2.34 -4.63
CA PHE A 110 9.95 -2.93 -3.99
C PHE A 110 9.38 -1.97 -2.94
N ASP A 111 8.08 -1.68 -3.03
CA ASP A 111 7.38 -0.87 -2.03
C ASP A 111 6.96 -1.75 -0.85
N VAL A 112 7.71 -1.66 0.25
CA VAL A 112 7.49 -2.46 1.45
C VAL A 112 6.12 -2.25 2.11
N THR A 113 5.45 -1.14 1.82
CA THR A 113 4.12 -0.82 2.37
C THR A 113 2.99 -1.59 1.69
N LYS A 114 3.27 -2.20 0.53
CA LYS A 114 2.35 -3.08 -0.18
C LYS A 114 2.55 -4.51 0.30
N LEU A 115 1.67 -4.96 1.16
CA LEU A 115 1.69 -6.31 1.70
C LEU A 115 0.92 -7.23 0.76
N CYS A 116 1.62 -7.81 -0.22
CA CYS A 116 1.07 -8.80 -1.13
C CYS A 116 1.39 -10.20 -0.60
N VAL A 117 0.37 -11.05 -0.49
CA VAL A 117 0.46 -12.39 0.10
C VAL A 117 -0.17 -13.42 -0.81
N TYR A 118 0.59 -14.43 -1.19
CA TYR A 118 0.12 -15.60 -1.90
C TYR A 118 -0.62 -16.53 -0.94
N THR A 119 -1.78 -17.06 -1.38
CA THR A 119 -2.72 -17.77 -0.49
C THR A 119 -3.01 -19.20 -0.90
N ARG A 120 -2.63 -19.62 -2.09
CA ARG A 120 -3.10 -20.90 -2.65
C ARG A 120 -2.57 -22.14 -1.91
N ASP A 121 -1.51 -22.02 -1.15
CA ASP A 121 -0.95 -23.16 -0.41
C ASP A 121 -1.83 -23.57 0.78
N ILE A 122 -2.73 -22.68 1.25
CA ILE A 122 -3.79 -23.04 2.21
C ILE A 122 -5.03 -23.65 1.52
N GLY A 123 -5.04 -23.69 0.18
CA GLY A 123 -6.14 -24.24 -0.60
C GLY A 123 -7.25 -23.24 -0.94
N LEU A 124 -7.07 -21.96 -0.64
CA LEU A 124 -8.01 -20.87 -0.95
C LEU A 124 -7.46 -19.96 -2.04
N GLU A 125 -8.36 -19.40 -2.84
CA GLU A 125 -8.07 -18.30 -3.73
C GLU A 125 -7.97 -16.98 -2.93
N GLY A 126 -7.19 -16.02 -3.43
CA GLY A 126 -7.05 -14.73 -2.75
C GLY A 126 -8.38 -14.00 -2.60
N ILE A 127 -9.29 -14.11 -3.58
CA ILE A 127 -10.63 -13.51 -3.46
C ILE A 127 -11.46 -14.16 -2.35
N GLU A 128 -11.32 -15.47 -2.11
CA GLU A 128 -11.99 -16.15 -1.01
C GLU A 128 -11.45 -15.66 0.34
N VAL A 129 -10.12 -15.54 0.47
CA VAL A 129 -9.49 -14.98 1.68
C VAL A 129 -9.91 -13.53 1.90
N TYR A 130 -9.99 -12.71 0.84
CA TYR A 130 -10.49 -11.33 0.91
C TYR A 130 -11.92 -11.28 1.46
N ASP A 131 -12.83 -12.12 0.94
CA ASP A 131 -14.22 -12.16 1.39
C ASP A 131 -14.31 -12.63 2.84
N ILE A 132 -13.57 -13.66 3.26
CA ILE A 132 -13.52 -14.14 4.64
C ILE A 132 -13.01 -13.03 5.58
N LEU A 133 -11.92 -12.34 5.22
CA LEU A 133 -11.38 -11.23 6.02
C LEU A 133 -12.43 -10.13 6.23
N ARG A 134 -13.17 -9.77 5.17
CA ARG A 134 -14.21 -8.74 5.23
C ARG A 134 -15.40 -9.20 6.07
N ASP A 135 -15.94 -10.39 5.79
CA ASP A 135 -17.25 -10.81 6.28
C ASP A 135 -17.19 -11.44 7.68
N GLU A 136 -16.09 -12.12 8.03
CA GLU A 136 -15.96 -12.82 9.30
C GLU A 136 -15.05 -12.08 10.32
N TYR A 137 -14.06 -11.32 9.82
CA TYR A 137 -13.09 -10.62 10.68
C TYR A 137 -13.24 -9.10 10.68
N ASP A 138 -14.16 -8.55 9.85
CA ASP A 138 -14.34 -7.10 9.69
C ASP A 138 -13.00 -6.40 9.34
N ILE A 139 -12.25 -7.00 8.42
CA ILE A 139 -10.97 -6.48 7.93
C ILE A 139 -11.10 -6.21 6.43
N GLN A 140 -11.10 -4.94 6.06
CA GLN A 140 -11.12 -4.51 4.66
C GLN A 140 -9.69 -4.28 4.17
N ILE A 141 -9.22 -5.14 3.29
CA ILE A 141 -7.95 -4.98 2.57
C ILE A 141 -8.18 -4.36 1.19
N GLU A 142 -7.12 -4.08 0.42
CA GLU A 142 -7.22 -3.39 -0.87
C GLU A 142 -7.92 -4.26 -1.92
N PHE A 143 -7.46 -5.49 -2.14
CA PHE A 143 -8.12 -6.46 -3.03
C PHE A 143 -7.63 -7.90 -2.80
N GLY A 144 -8.35 -8.86 -3.42
CA GLY A 144 -7.94 -10.24 -3.64
C GLY A 144 -8.07 -10.62 -5.11
N ASP A 145 -7.16 -11.43 -5.62
CA ASP A 145 -7.21 -12.06 -6.94
C ASP A 145 -7.24 -13.60 -6.83
N ILE A 146 -6.97 -14.31 -7.93
CA ILE A 146 -6.98 -15.79 -7.95
C ILE A 146 -5.92 -16.39 -7.01
N GLY A 147 -4.77 -15.75 -6.85
CA GLY A 147 -3.64 -16.31 -6.10
C GLY A 147 -3.20 -15.49 -4.91
N ASN A 148 -3.61 -14.25 -4.81
CA ASN A 148 -3.04 -13.31 -3.86
C ASN A 148 -4.10 -12.42 -3.21
N ILE A 149 -3.77 -11.95 -2.02
CA ILE A 149 -4.39 -10.77 -1.41
C ILE A 149 -3.38 -9.64 -1.35
N MET A 150 -3.88 -8.39 -1.33
CA MET A 150 -3.05 -7.23 -1.07
C MET A 150 -3.67 -6.34 0.00
N ALA A 151 -2.90 -6.08 1.05
CA ALA A 151 -3.18 -5.07 2.05
C ALA A 151 -2.21 -3.90 1.87
N TYR A 152 -2.68 -2.69 2.15
CA TYR A 152 -1.89 -1.48 2.10
C TYR A 152 -1.68 -0.94 3.50
N ILE A 153 -0.44 -0.96 3.97
CA ILE A 153 -0.08 -0.41 5.28
C ILE A 153 0.25 1.07 5.10
N SER A 154 -0.48 1.93 5.79
CA SER A 154 -0.41 3.37 5.66
C SER A 154 -0.02 4.07 6.97
N ILE A 155 0.16 5.39 6.91
CA ILE A 155 0.46 6.20 8.11
C ILE A 155 -0.70 6.28 9.11
N GLY A 156 -1.90 5.84 8.71
CA GLY A 156 -3.09 5.80 9.56
C GLY A 156 -3.24 4.51 10.35
N ASP A 157 -2.52 3.45 9.94
CA ASP A 157 -2.64 2.15 10.57
C ASP A 157 -1.82 2.05 11.86
N ARG A 158 -2.38 1.40 12.86
CA ARG A 158 -1.74 1.11 14.13
C ARG A 158 -1.22 -0.31 14.14
N ILE A 159 -0.28 -0.62 15.01
CA ILE A 159 0.25 -1.97 15.15
C ILE A 159 -0.85 -2.99 15.48
N GLN A 160 -1.86 -2.61 16.26
CA GLN A 160 -3.00 -3.46 16.58
C GLN A 160 -3.83 -3.85 15.35
N ASP A 161 -3.93 -2.96 14.36
CA ASP A 161 -4.64 -3.23 13.11
C ASP A 161 -3.87 -4.26 12.27
N ILE A 162 -2.54 -4.17 12.27
CA ILE A 162 -1.64 -5.14 11.64
C ILE A 162 -1.70 -6.50 12.34
N GLU A 163 -1.61 -6.52 13.68
CA GLU A 163 -1.71 -7.75 14.48
C GLU A 163 -3.05 -8.45 14.29
N ARG A 164 -4.13 -7.69 14.14
CA ARG A 164 -5.45 -8.22 13.84
C ARG A 164 -5.48 -8.92 12.48
N LEU A 165 -4.88 -8.34 11.45
CA LEU A 165 -4.75 -8.97 10.13
C LEU A 165 -3.93 -10.28 10.22
N VAL A 166 -2.77 -10.24 10.88
CA VAL A 166 -1.90 -11.41 11.05
C VAL A 166 -2.65 -12.52 11.81
N GLY A 167 -3.35 -12.18 12.90
CA GLY A 167 -4.15 -13.12 13.68
C GLY A 167 -5.28 -13.76 12.87
N ALA A 168 -5.99 -12.97 12.05
CA ALA A 168 -7.04 -13.48 11.17
C ALA A 168 -6.47 -14.46 10.13
N LEU A 169 -5.34 -14.12 9.49
CA LEU A 169 -4.69 -15.00 8.53
C LEU A 169 -4.20 -16.31 9.17
N ALA A 170 -3.70 -16.24 10.41
CA ALA A 170 -3.30 -17.45 11.15
C ALA A 170 -4.51 -18.36 11.43
N GLU A 171 -5.65 -17.79 11.80
CA GLU A 171 -6.87 -18.55 12.03
C GLU A 171 -7.42 -19.14 10.73
N ILE A 172 -7.46 -18.38 9.65
CA ILE A 172 -7.88 -18.87 8.33
C ILE A 172 -6.97 -20.02 7.87
N SER A 173 -5.65 -19.90 8.01
CA SER A 173 -4.74 -21.00 7.68
C SER A 173 -5.08 -22.26 8.49
N ARG A 174 -5.28 -22.13 9.80
CA ARG A 174 -5.64 -23.26 10.67
C ARG A 174 -6.96 -23.94 10.28
N LEU A 175 -7.95 -23.16 9.81
CA LEU A 175 -9.29 -23.68 9.47
C LEU A 175 -9.31 -24.33 8.07
N TYR A 176 -8.54 -23.81 7.13
CA TYR A 176 -8.65 -24.18 5.72
C TYR A 176 -7.43 -24.94 5.17
N SER A 177 -6.26 -24.90 5.84
CA SER A 177 -5.13 -25.73 5.41
C SER A 177 -5.57 -27.19 5.42
N LYS A 178 -5.55 -27.81 4.25
CA LYS A 178 -5.80 -29.25 4.13
C LYS A 178 -4.66 -29.94 4.86
N GLU A 179 -4.97 -30.67 5.94
CA GLU A 179 -4.03 -31.66 6.48
C GLU A 179 -3.57 -32.51 5.30
N GLU A 180 -2.25 -32.58 5.07
CA GLU A 180 -1.71 -33.61 4.18
C GLU A 180 -2.19 -34.94 4.74
N LYS A 181 -3.20 -35.51 4.10
CA LYS A 181 -3.53 -36.91 4.36
C LYS A 181 -2.32 -37.73 3.90
N THR A 182 -1.44 -38.03 4.83
CA THR A 182 -0.42 -39.07 4.68
C THR A 182 -1.17 -40.35 4.36
N PHE A 183 -1.13 -40.78 3.11
CA PHE A 183 -1.50 -42.11 2.69
C PHE A 183 -0.32 -43.07 2.88
#